data_1488f1ff754dc5b8ea5019c1466eeac2
#
_entry.id   1488f1ff754dc5b8ea5019c1466eeac2
#
_cell.length_a   1.000
_cell.length_b   1.000
_cell.length_c   1.000
_cell.angle_alpha   90.00
_cell.angle_beta   90.00
_cell.angle_gamma   90.00
#
_symmetry.space_group_name_H-M   'P 1'
#
loop_
_entity.id
_entity.type
_entity.pdbx_description
1 polymer ?
#
loop_
_entity_poly.entity_id
_entity_poly.type
_entity_poly.pdbx_seq_one_letter_code
_entity_poly.pdbx_strand_id
1 'polypeptide(L)'
;MKHTRLLVLLAIAGAGTVPRGGLAQTPGLPAAAPDAPGLAGLWHGPLPIPGGSLPVAFVVQQPAASKLIATLDLPARRMSRLPVSVTLKGDSIVFFAAKANCRYACVLAAAGQELRGTWTQPGLRVPLLLRRTAVQPAGGTGARVPAPVATTYHIEAVTLSGLAGNVALAGTLSIPDGPGPFPAAVLLSDMGQQDRDARQGDYRLFADLAGSLARQGIAVLRLDDRGVNQSGGDTRLTTTADLVRDAQAAMSYLRVRPSINPARTGFIGHGEGGNVALLAAAQPQPPSFVVGLATAGIGGLELLAAQAEPATAADTALAGTARRRVIADIAAKAKELRASGSNSAQIDTYVAQQTLKLRSTERKQAEATLKFRRGMFEIVRQTANREQAQAIVGNMLRQRYPEQEAALTRGRVEELTTPWYRYYLGFDPQPTLAQVQCPVLLLNGTDDAEVNAAVNLTALEKGLKANKRLTVRRLPGVQHWFQTPAAELIRNADGTVDPVVSAALLDAVRDWLLGLGRQ
;
A
#
# COMPACT_ATOMS: atom_id res chain seq x y z
N MET A 1 39.04 -36.37 32.67
CA MET A 1 39.91 -36.00 33.83
C MET A 1 39.30 -34.69 34.38
N LYS A 2 38.54 -34.81 35.46
CA LYS A 2 38.86 -34.33 36.84
C LYS A 2 38.82 -32.81 36.92
N HIS A 3 38.15 -32.12 37.75
CA HIS A 3 37.43 -32.19 39.04
C HIS A 3 37.00 -30.74 39.33
N THR A 4 36.02 -30.36 39.96
CA THR A 4 35.30 -30.57 41.22
C THR A 4 35.17 -29.26 41.99
N ARG A 5 33.94 -28.86 42.30
CA ARG A 5 33.36 -28.32 43.53
C ARG A 5 34.10 -27.23 44.33
N LEU A 6 33.38 -26.24 44.88
CA LEU A 6 32.91 -26.24 46.26
C LEU A 6 32.10 -25.00 46.64
N LEU A 7 30.99 -25.23 47.32
CA LEU A 7 30.22 -24.29 48.17
C LEU A 7 31.00 -23.90 49.42
N VAL A 8 30.75 -22.71 50.00
CA VAL A 8 30.65 -22.48 51.44
C VAL A 8 29.67 -21.35 51.77
N LEU A 9 28.65 -21.69 52.56
CA LEU A 9 27.84 -20.80 53.39
C LEU A 9 28.60 -20.50 54.69
N LEU A 10 28.44 -19.27 55.22
CA LEU A 10 28.45 -19.07 56.70
C LEU A 10 27.60 -17.83 57.08
N ALA A 11 26.61 -18.09 57.93
CA ALA A 11 25.83 -17.08 58.65
C ALA A 11 26.49 -16.83 60.00
N ILE A 12 26.52 -15.58 60.48
CA ILE A 12 26.67 -15.28 61.93
C ILE A 12 25.75 -14.12 62.27
N ALA A 13 24.90 -14.35 63.26
CA ALA A 13 24.04 -13.37 63.90
C ALA A 13 24.81 -12.57 64.97
N GLY A 14 24.47 -11.28 65.11
CA GLY A 14 24.95 -10.43 66.20
C GLY A 14 23.93 -9.36 66.54
N ALA A 15 23.29 -9.50 67.69
CA ALA A 15 22.35 -8.51 68.27
C ALA A 15 23.09 -7.32 68.86
N GLY A 16 22.56 -6.11 68.69
CA GLY A 16 23.08 -4.90 69.32
C GLY A 16 22.10 -3.73 69.22
N THR A 17 21.45 -3.49 70.31
CA THR A 17 20.74 -2.32 70.86
C THR A 17 20.57 -1.02 70.06
N VAL A 18 19.32 -0.56 70.08
CA VAL A 18 18.78 0.77 69.66
C VAL A 18 19.27 1.91 70.51
N PRO A 19 19.48 3.12 69.96
CA PRO A 19 18.90 4.33 70.54
C PRO A 19 17.98 5.10 69.59
N ARG A 20 16.90 5.60 70.11
CA ARG A 20 15.93 6.53 69.50
C ARG A 20 16.57 7.91 69.29
N GLY A 21 16.28 8.49 68.17
CA GLY A 21 16.39 9.93 67.95
C GLY A 21 16.63 10.36 66.54
N GLY A 22 15.69 11.09 65.94
CA GLY A 22 15.92 11.87 64.74
C GLY A 22 15.00 11.54 63.58
N LEU A 23 13.93 12.32 63.46
CA LEU A 23 13.12 12.36 62.22
C LEU A 23 14.01 12.88 61.08
N ALA A 24 14.56 11.98 60.29
CA ALA A 24 15.16 12.31 59.00
C ALA A 24 14.08 12.25 57.90
N GLN A 25 13.91 13.36 57.25
CA GLN A 25 13.04 13.50 56.07
C GLN A 25 13.43 12.46 55.02
N THR A 26 12.46 11.65 54.60
CA THR A 26 12.55 10.80 53.42
C THR A 26 12.84 11.68 52.20
N PRO A 27 13.83 11.34 51.34
CA PRO A 27 13.99 11.99 50.06
C PRO A 27 12.73 11.73 49.23
N GLY A 28 12.08 12.81 48.80
CA GLY A 28 10.92 12.73 47.93
C GLY A 28 11.22 11.87 46.72
N LEU A 29 10.29 10.98 46.38
CA LEU A 29 10.23 10.32 45.09
C LEU A 29 10.46 11.37 43.99
N PRO A 30 11.26 11.06 42.94
CA PRO A 30 11.41 11.98 41.83
C PRO A 30 10.02 12.27 41.26
N ALA A 31 9.73 13.55 41.10
CA ALA A 31 8.49 14.04 40.53
C ALA A 31 8.16 13.24 39.26
N ALA A 32 6.94 12.76 39.19
CA ALA A 32 6.43 12.11 38.00
C ALA A 32 6.75 12.98 36.77
N ALA A 33 7.36 12.38 35.76
CA ALA A 33 7.60 13.06 34.49
C ALA A 33 6.27 13.68 34.03
N PRO A 34 6.27 14.93 33.53
CA PRO A 34 5.04 15.58 33.09
C PRO A 34 4.29 14.67 32.10
N ASP A 35 2.99 14.52 32.33
CA ASP A 35 2.11 13.76 31.46
C ASP A 35 2.40 14.18 30.01
N ALA A 36 2.75 13.20 29.18
CA ALA A 36 3.00 13.47 27.77
C ALA A 36 1.74 14.13 27.18
N PRO A 37 1.86 15.30 26.55
CA PRO A 37 0.70 15.98 25.99
C PRO A 37 -0.05 14.98 25.13
N GLY A 38 -1.38 14.97 25.19
CA GLY A 38 -2.24 14.01 24.50
C GLY A 38 -2.02 14.01 22.98
N LEU A 39 -0.91 13.41 22.53
CA LEU A 39 -0.47 13.36 21.13
C LEU A 39 -1.09 12.20 20.37
N ALA A 40 -1.67 11.22 21.06
CA ALA A 40 -2.30 10.06 20.40
C ALA A 40 -3.41 10.53 19.46
N GLY A 41 -3.38 10.06 18.21
CA GLY A 41 -4.34 10.45 17.18
C GLY A 41 -3.78 10.34 15.78
N LEU A 42 -4.64 10.60 14.80
CA LEU A 42 -4.26 10.80 13.40
C LEU A 42 -4.05 12.29 13.17
N TRP A 43 -2.85 12.63 12.68
CA TRP A 43 -2.44 13.99 12.36
C TRP A 43 -2.19 14.08 10.87
N HIS A 44 -2.95 14.87 10.14
CA HIS A 44 -2.82 14.97 8.69
C HIS A 44 -2.84 16.42 8.20
N GLY A 45 -2.28 16.64 7.02
CA GLY A 45 -2.29 17.94 6.37
C GLY A 45 -1.53 17.94 5.05
N PRO A 46 -1.68 19.01 4.26
CA PRO A 46 -0.96 19.18 3.01
C PRO A 46 0.48 19.64 3.29
N LEU A 47 1.48 18.84 2.91
CA LEU A 47 2.88 19.26 2.89
C LEU A 47 3.12 20.13 1.67
N PRO A 48 3.45 21.42 1.82
CA PRO A 48 3.78 22.27 0.70
C PRO A 48 5.05 21.77 -0.01
N ILE A 49 4.98 21.69 -1.33
CA ILE A 49 6.12 21.37 -2.18
C ILE A 49 6.14 22.33 -3.37
N PRO A 50 7.27 22.51 -4.05
CA PRO A 50 7.31 23.27 -5.29
C PRO A 50 6.27 22.71 -6.29
N GLY A 51 5.32 23.57 -6.67
CA GLY A 51 4.26 23.22 -7.63
C GLY A 51 2.99 22.61 -7.05
N GLY A 52 2.83 22.54 -5.71
CA GLY A 52 1.60 22.03 -5.10
C GLY A 52 1.74 21.61 -3.65
N SER A 53 0.99 20.58 -3.26
CA SER A 53 1.09 19.98 -1.94
C SER A 53 0.94 18.46 -2.01
N LEU A 54 1.52 17.77 -1.03
CA LEU A 54 1.38 16.33 -0.85
C LEU A 54 0.64 16.04 0.45
N PRO A 55 -0.32 15.11 0.47
CA PRO A 55 -0.92 14.66 1.71
C PRO A 55 0.14 13.94 2.58
N VAL A 56 0.19 14.31 3.84
CA VAL A 56 1.05 13.70 4.88
C VAL A 56 0.18 13.35 6.06
N ALA A 57 0.38 12.16 6.62
CA ALA A 57 -0.28 11.77 7.85
C ALA A 57 0.69 11.11 8.84
N PHE A 58 0.56 11.46 10.13
CA PHE A 58 1.19 10.73 11.23
C PHE A 58 0.11 10.05 12.06
N VAL A 59 0.26 8.76 12.30
CA VAL A 59 -0.55 8.02 13.27
C VAL A 59 0.29 7.89 14.54
N VAL A 60 -0.18 8.47 15.64
CA VAL A 60 0.49 8.42 16.94
C VAL A 60 -0.34 7.59 17.90
N GLN A 61 0.26 6.57 18.49
CA GLN A 61 -0.35 5.69 19.48
C GLN A 61 0.42 5.80 20.81
N GLN A 62 -0.28 5.71 21.91
CA GLN A 62 0.30 5.73 23.26
C GLN A 62 -0.16 4.47 24.02
N PRO A 63 0.48 3.32 23.78
CA PRO A 63 0.11 2.06 24.42
C PRO A 63 0.42 2.03 25.94
N ALA A 64 1.27 2.92 26.42
CA ALA A 64 1.57 3.13 27.85
C ALA A 64 1.95 4.60 28.08
N ALA A 65 1.79 5.09 29.30
CA ALA A 65 1.98 6.50 29.67
C ALA A 65 3.33 7.09 29.24
N SER A 66 4.39 6.29 29.17
CA SER A 66 5.75 6.72 28.80
C SER A 66 6.17 6.31 27.39
N LYS A 67 5.32 5.65 26.59
CA LYS A 67 5.72 5.10 25.28
C LYS A 67 4.83 5.63 24.17
N LEU A 68 5.42 6.45 23.29
CA LEU A 68 4.81 6.87 22.03
C LEU A 68 5.32 5.99 20.88
N ILE A 69 4.40 5.52 20.08
CA ILE A 69 4.68 4.83 18.80
C ILE A 69 4.06 5.69 17.72
N ALA A 70 4.83 6.04 16.70
CA ALA A 70 4.33 6.81 15.59
C ALA A 70 4.72 6.18 14.25
N THR A 71 3.83 6.36 13.27
CA THR A 71 4.08 6.00 11.88
C THR A 71 3.75 7.19 10.98
N LEU A 72 4.43 7.26 9.84
CA LEU A 72 4.26 8.28 8.81
C LEU A 72 3.71 7.62 7.54
N ASP A 73 2.67 8.22 7.02
CA ASP A 73 2.10 7.89 5.71
C ASP A 73 2.38 9.03 4.72
N LEU A 74 2.93 8.66 3.56
CA LEU A 74 3.16 9.52 2.41
C LEU A 74 2.51 8.88 1.19
N PRO A 75 1.19 8.96 1.03
CA PRO A 75 0.44 8.22 0.00
C PRO A 75 0.94 8.51 -1.42
N ALA A 76 1.26 9.75 -1.71
CA ALA A 76 1.79 10.15 -3.02
C ALA A 76 3.18 9.55 -3.34
N ARG A 77 3.87 8.98 -2.35
CA ARG A 77 5.14 8.26 -2.50
C ARG A 77 4.98 6.75 -2.29
N ARG A 78 3.75 6.24 -2.19
CA ARG A 78 3.44 4.84 -1.86
C ARG A 78 4.16 4.34 -0.60
N MET A 79 4.38 5.24 0.35
CA MET A 79 5.03 4.93 1.62
C MET A 79 3.99 5.01 2.73
N SER A 80 3.66 3.87 3.32
CA SER A 80 2.73 3.78 4.45
C SER A 80 3.42 3.24 5.69
N ARG A 81 2.96 3.70 6.85
CA ARG A 81 3.39 3.21 8.17
C ARG A 81 4.90 3.16 8.37
N LEU A 82 5.61 4.14 7.80
CA LEU A 82 7.03 4.27 8.07
C LEU A 82 7.23 4.49 9.58
N PRO A 83 8.08 3.68 10.24
CA PRO A 83 8.38 3.89 11.65
C PRO A 83 8.96 5.28 11.89
N VAL A 84 8.43 5.97 12.89
CA VAL A 84 8.83 7.33 13.26
C VAL A 84 9.27 7.34 14.71
N SER A 85 10.45 7.85 14.97
CA SER A 85 10.86 8.18 16.34
C SER A 85 10.27 9.52 16.76
N VAL A 86 9.69 9.57 17.96
CA VAL A 86 9.13 10.78 18.55
C VAL A 86 10.01 11.21 19.72
N THR A 87 10.47 12.44 19.69
CA THR A 87 11.27 13.03 20.78
C THR A 87 10.56 14.27 21.30
N LEU A 88 10.38 14.34 22.62
CA LEU A 88 9.81 15.50 23.32
C LEU A 88 10.94 16.29 23.99
N LYS A 89 10.98 17.61 23.81
CA LYS A 89 11.90 18.53 24.48
C LYS A 89 11.13 19.79 24.87
N GLY A 90 10.70 19.88 26.12
CA GLY A 90 9.75 20.93 26.54
C GLY A 90 8.49 20.87 25.67
N ASP A 91 8.07 21.99 25.11
CA ASP A 91 6.90 22.10 24.25
C ASP A 91 7.18 21.63 22.80
N SER A 92 8.43 21.33 22.48
CA SER A 92 8.82 20.92 21.12
C SER A 92 8.71 19.41 20.93
N ILE A 93 8.04 19.03 19.86
CA ILE A 93 7.82 17.64 19.43
C ILE A 93 8.60 17.44 18.13
N VAL A 94 9.40 16.40 18.07
CA VAL A 94 10.17 16.06 16.87
C VAL A 94 9.82 14.66 16.42
N PHE A 95 9.26 14.56 15.23
CA PHE A 95 9.04 13.32 14.50
C PHE A 95 10.21 13.12 13.51
N PHE A 96 10.86 11.96 13.55
CA PHE A 96 11.93 11.63 12.63
C PHE A 96 11.68 10.26 11.99
N ALA A 97 11.49 10.24 10.67
CA ALA A 97 11.33 9.04 9.87
C ALA A 97 12.63 8.75 9.10
N ALA A 98 13.48 7.89 9.64
CA ALA A 98 14.78 7.57 9.07
C ALA A 98 14.68 7.00 7.63
N LYS A 99 13.72 6.13 7.37
CA LYS A 99 13.49 5.54 6.03
C LYS A 99 13.09 6.57 4.97
N ALA A 100 12.40 7.64 5.36
CA ALA A 100 12.01 8.73 4.47
C ALA A 100 13.00 9.91 4.49
N ASN A 101 14.05 9.82 5.34
CA ASN A 101 15.01 10.89 5.60
C ASN A 101 14.35 12.24 5.84
N CYS A 102 13.26 12.25 6.63
CA CYS A 102 12.52 13.47 6.93
C CYS A 102 12.35 13.69 8.42
N ARG A 103 12.26 14.97 8.80
CA ARG A 103 12.10 15.44 10.17
C ARG A 103 10.99 16.48 10.21
N TYR A 104 10.03 16.32 11.11
CA TYR A 104 9.03 17.32 11.40
C TYR A 104 9.21 17.79 12.85
N ALA A 105 9.60 19.04 13.03
CA ALA A 105 9.75 19.67 14.34
C ALA A 105 8.59 20.65 14.54
N CYS A 106 7.78 20.43 15.57
CA CYS A 106 6.52 21.15 15.77
C CYS A 106 6.21 21.37 17.24
N VAL A 107 5.17 22.16 17.49
CA VAL A 107 4.54 22.36 18.80
C VAL A 107 3.06 22.02 18.70
N LEU A 108 2.48 21.55 19.80
CA LEU A 108 1.04 21.30 19.91
C LEU A 108 0.32 22.65 20.14
N ALA A 109 -0.62 22.98 19.29
CA ALA A 109 -1.35 24.24 19.26
C ALA A 109 -2.86 24.00 19.23
N ALA A 110 -3.65 25.08 19.27
CA ALA A 110 -5.12 25.07 19.19
C ALA A 110 -5.77 24.06 20.13
N ALA A 111 -5.42 24.15 21.43
CA ALA A 111 -5.93 23.26 22.48
C ALA A 111 -5.77 21.75 22.15
N GLY A 112 -4.68 21.39 21.50
CA GLY A 112 -4.37 20.00 21.19
C GLY A 112 -4.92 19.50 19.86
N GLN A 113 -5.39 20.37 18.98
CA GLN A 113 -5.99 20.01 17.69
C GLN A 113 -5.07 20.26 16.49
N GLU A 114 -3.95 20.96 16.67
CA GLU A 114 -3.02 21.26 15.59
C GLU A 114 -1.57 21.00 16.01
N LEU A 115 -0.78 20.47 15.09
CA LEU A 115 0.69 20.46 15.15
C LEU A 115 1.20 21.50 14.17
N ARG A 116 1.87 22.53 14.69
CA ARG A 116 2.44 23.61 13.88
C ARG A 116 3.96 23.53 13.93
N GLY A 117 4.60 23.42 12.78
CA GLY A 117 6.05 23.29 12.76
C GLY A 117 6.69 23.38 11.40
N THR A 118 7.90 22.86 11.32
CA THR A 118 8.71 22.85 10.10
C THR A 118 9.02 21.43 9.69
N TRP A 119 8.65 21.09 8.49
CA TRP A 119 9.09 19.88 7.80
C TRP A 119 10.46 20.13 7.17
N THR A 120 11.36 19.19 7.35
CA THR A 120 12.71 19.21 6.77
C THR A 120 13.02 17.84 6.16
N GLN A 121 13.41 17.83 4.92
CA GLN A 121 13.97 16.69 4.21
C GLN A 121 15.06 17.20 3.25
N PRO A 122 15.92 16.36 2.66
CA PRO A 122 16.90 16.81 1.69
C PRO A 122 16.25 17.64 0.58
N GLY A 123 16.78 18.85 0.36
CA GLY A 123 16.28 19.79 -0.65
C GLY A 123 14.96 20.49 -0.34
N LEU A 124 14.31 20.22 0.83
CA LEU A 124 13.04 20.85 1.18
C LEU A 124 12.98 21.20 2.67
N ARG A 125 12.71 22.49 2.95
CA ARG A 125 12.39 22.96 4.30
C ARG A 125 11.20 23.92 4.22
N VAL A 126 10.04 23.48 4.74
CA VAL A 126 8.79 24.22 4.61
C VAL A 126 7.99 24.19 5.90
N PRO A 127 7.17 25.22 6.19
CA PRO A 127 6.20 25.16 7.27
C PRO A 127 5.17 24.07 6.98
N LEU A 128 4.77 23.33 8.00
CA LEU A 128 3.73 22.29 7.89
C LEU A 128 2.77 22.44 9.06
N LEU A 129 1.49 22.49 8.73
CA LEU A 129 0.39 22.45 9.67
C LEU A 129 -0.31 21.10 9.53
N LEU A 130 -0.35 20.33 10.60
CA LEU A 130 -1.15 19.11 10.67
C LEU A 130 -2.32 19.31 11.63
N ARG A 131 -3.49 18.82 11.25
CA ARG A 131 -4.69 18.83 12.06
C ARG A 131 -4.97 17.45 12.61
N ARG A 132 -5.48 17.42 13.82
CA ARG A 132 -5.87 16.18 14.46
C ARG A 132 -7.24 15.75 13.95
N THR A 133 -7.30 14.54 13.41
CA THR A 133 -8.57 13.82 13.32
C THR A 133 -8.67 12.95 14.57
N ALA A 134 -9.76 13.07 15.30
CA ALA A 134 -10.00 12.19 16.42
C ALA A 134 -9.98 10.75 15.89
N VAL A 135 -8.96 9.96 16.30
CA VAL A 135 -9.07 8.51 16.22
C VAL A 135 -10.15 8.17 17.23
N GLN A 136 -11.38 7.99 16.77
CA GLN A 136 -12.42 7.47 17.66
C GLN A 136 -11.96 6.08 18.11
N PRO A 137 -11.81 5.87 19.43
CA PRO A 137 -11.90 4.53 19.93
C PRO A 137 -13.27 4.03 19.52
N ALA A 138 -13.40 2.79 19.12
CA ALA A 138 -14.67 2.19 18.78
C ALA A 138 -15.66 2.43 19.94
N GLY A 139 -16.56 3.39 19.76
CA GLY A 139 -17.56 3.78 20.75
C GLY A 139 -17.53 5.26 21.13
N GLY A 140 -18.29 6.13 20.47
CA GLY A 140 -18.51 7.51 20.94
C GLY A 140 -19.21 8.39 19.89
N THR A 141 -20.43 8.69 20.14
CA THR A 141 -21.47 9.42 19.41
C THR A 141 -21.13 10.87 19.12
N GLY A 142 -21.42 11.35 17.88
CA GLY A 142 -21.63 12.77 17.66
C GLY A 142 -21.22 13.36 16.31
N ALA A 143 -21.61 12.79 15.21
CA ALA A 143 -22.04 13.42 13.97
C ALA A 143 -23.06 12.48 13.38
N ARG A 144 -24.11 12.96 12.74
CA ARG A 144 -25.21 12.13 12.26
C ARG A 144 -24.66 11.13 11.23
N VAL A 145 -24.01 10.09 11.76
CA VAL A 145 -23.74 8.84 11.09
C VAL A 145 -25.11 8.34 10.65
N PRO A 146 -25.32 7.95 9.39
CA PRO A 146 -26.49 7.15 9.03
C PRO A 146 -26.61 6.09 10.11
N ALA A 147 -27.83 5.88 10.64
CA ALA A 147 -28.09 4.90 11.68
C ALA A 147 -27.26 3.64 11.39
N PRO A 148 -26.56 3.06 12.37
CA PRO A 148 -25.76 1.87 12.11
C PRO A 148 -26.68 0.87 11.42
N VAL A 149 -26.42 0.61 10.15
CA VAL A 149 -27.01 -0.54 9.48
C VAL A 149 -26.60 -1.70 10.35
N ALA A 150 -27.56 -2.39 10.95
CA ALA A 150 -27.30 -3.51 11.85
C ALA A 150 -26.27 -4.38 11.16
N THR A 151 -25.09 -4.51 11.77
CA THR A 151 -24.01 -5.31 11.20
C THR A 151 -24.53 -6.73 11.18
N THR A 152 -24.80 -7.25 9.98
CA THR A 152 -25.28 -8.61 9.79
C THR A 152 -24.12 -9.60 9.79
N TYR A 153 -22.97 -9.22 10.33
CA TYR A 153 -21.78 -10.06 10.46
C TYR A 153 -20.95 -9.64 11.67
N HIS A 154 -20.20 -10.57 12.22
CA HIS A 154 -19.22 -10.33 13.27
C HIS A 154 -17.79 -10.51 12.75
N ILE A 155 -16.81 -10.05 13.53
CA ILE A 155 -15.40 -10.03 13.17
C ILE A 155 -14.60 -10.82 14.19
N GLU A 156 -13.81 -11.78 13.73
CA GLU A 156 -12.84 -12.54 14.53
C GLU A 156 -11.40 -12.12 14.17
N ALA A 157 -10.57 -11.87 15.18
CA ALA A 157 -9.13 -11.79 14.99
C ALA A 157 -8.59 -13.21 14.80
N VAL A 158 -7.74 -13.39 13.79
CA VAL A 158 -7.17 -14.69 13.45
C VAL A 158 -5.65 -14.64 13.39
N THR A 159 -5.02 -15.75 13.73
CA THR A 159 -3.60 -16.00 13.48
C THR A 159 -3.47 -17.41 12.93
N LEU A 160 -2.75 -17.55 11.83
CA LEU A 160 -2.49 -18.85 11.20
C LEU A 160 -0.99 -18.98 10.88
N SER A 161 -0.53 -20.22 10.72
CA SER A 161 0.84 -20.49 10.30
C SER A 161 0.91 -20.57 8.78
N GLY A 162 1.72 -19.71 8.17
CA GLY A 162 2.05 -19.77 6.75
C GLY A 162 2.85 -21.06 6.43
N LEU A 163 2.61 -21.65 5.27
CA LEU A 163 3.31 -22.88 4.86
C LEU A 163 4.77 -22.62 4.44
N ALA A 164 5.15 -21.39 4.17
CA ALA A 164 6.52 -21.02 3.84
C ALA A 164 7.23 -20.46 5.09
N GLY A 165 8.17 -21.24 5.65
CA GLY A 165 9.01 -20.79 6.77
C GLY A 165 8.31 -20.72 8.13
N ASN A 166 7.15 -21.37 8.30
CA ASN A 166 6.38 -21.38 9.55
C ASN A 166 6.13 -19.97 10.14
N VAL A 167 5.83 -19.01 9.29
CA VAL A 167 5.59 -17.61 9.66
C VAL A 167 4.17 -17.47 10.21
N ALA A 168 4.01 -16.82 11.35
CA ALA A 168 2.69 -16.45 11.85
C ALA A 168 2.09 -15.34 11.01
N LEU A 169 0.91 -15.55 10.43
CA LEU A 169 0.15 -14.58 9.67
C LEU A 169 -1.07 -14.14 10.48
N ALA A 170 -1.16 -12.87 10.78
CA ALA A 170 -2.26 -12.29 11.52
C ALA A 170 -3.30 -11.67 10.58
N GLY A 171 -4.56 -11.76 10.95
CA GLY A 171 -5.62 -11.27 10.09
C GLY A 171 -6.94 -11.06 10.79
N THR A 172 -7.97 -10.95 9.97
CA THR A 172 -9.35 -10.74 10.38
C THR A 172 -10.28 -11.58 9.51
N LEU A 173 -11.15 -12.35 10.14
CA LEU A 173 -12.22 -13.09 9.49
C LEU A 173 -13.55 -12.39 9.77
N SER A 174 -14.22 -11.92 8.74
CA SER A 174 -15.59 -11.40 8.80
C SER A 174 -16.55 -12.55 8.50
N ILE A 175 -17.45 -12.88 9.43
CA ILE A 175 -18.38 -14.02 9.33
C ILE A 175 -19.82 -13.48 9.33
N PRO A 176 -20.64 -13.79 8.32
CA PRO A 176 -22.04 -13.44 8.33
C PRO A 176 -22.77 -13.99 9.56
N ASP A 177 -23.77 -13.26 10.06
CA ASP A 177 -24.64 -13.74 11.11
C ASP A 177 -25.71 -14.69 10.53
N GLY A 178 -26.07 -15.73 11.30
CA GLY A 178 -27.10 -16.70 10.91
C GLY A 178 -26.57 -18.13 10.75
N PRO A 179 -27.40 -19.03 10.25
CA PRO A 179 -27.05 -20.43 10.09
C PRO A 179 -26.07 -20.61 8.91
N GLY A 180 -24.84 -20.99 9.21
CA GLY A 180 -23.85 -21.42 8.20
C GLY A 180 -24.16 -22.83 7.66
N PRO A 181 -23.23 -23.48 6.92
CA PRO A 181 -21.90 -22.97 6.60
C PRO A 181 -21.91 -21.98 5.40
N PHE A 182 -21.14 -20.90 5.52
CA PHE A 182 -21.07 -19.82 4.53
C PHE A 182 -20.02 -20.08 3.44
N PRO A 183 -20.25 -19.64 2.19
CA PRO A 183 -19.17 -19.48 1.23
C PRO A 183 -18.15 -18.48 1.76
N ALA A 184 -16.87 -18.62 1.36
CA ALA A 184 -15.83 -17.75 1.85
C ALA A 184 -14.81 -17.34 0.79
N ALA A 185 -14.21 -16.18 0.99
CA ALA A 185 -13.09 -15.69 0.19
C ALA A 185 -11.89 -15.33 1.07
N VAL A 186 -10.68 -15.59 0.58
CA VAL A 186 -9.45 -14.98 1.09
C VAL A 186 -9.09 -13.81 0.19
N LEU A 187 -8.86 -12.63 0.76
CA LEU A 187 -8.33 -11.47 0.02
C LEU A 187 -6.80 -11.54 -0.01
N LEU A 188 -6.24 -11.35 -1.20
CA LEU A 188 -4.80 -11.40 -1.45
C LEU A 188 -4.34 -10.05 -1.98
N SER A 189 -3.35 -9.46 -1.31
CA SER A 189 -2.84 -8.10 -1.53
C SER A 189 -2.04 -7.96 -2.83
N ASP A 190 -1.96 -6.73 -3.30
CA ASP A 190 -1.07 -6.35 -4.40
C ASP A 190 0.39 -6.24 -3.95
N MET A 191 1.28 -5.93 -4.90
CA MET A 191 2.71 -5.71 -4.69
C MET A 191 2.99 -4.74 -3.55
N GLY A 192 4.06 -5.02 -2.81
CA GLY A 192 4.54 -4.19 -1.71
C GLY A 192 4.05 -4.66 -0.35
N GLN A 193 4.21 -3.79 0.65
CA GLN A 193 3.82 -4.06 2.03
C GLN A 193 2.42 -3.53 2.28
N GLN A 194 1.45 -4.42 2.44
CA GLN A 194 0.07 -4.03 2.70
C GLN A 194 -0.46 -4.61 4.00
N ASP A 195 -1.30 -3.84 4.68
CA ASP A 195 -2.09 -4.36 5.78
C ASP A 195 -3.32 -5.10 5.24
N ARG A 196 -3.97 -5.84 6.12
CA ARG A 196 -5.19 -6.62 5.82
C ARG A 196 -6.34 -5.82 5.21
N ASP A 197 -6.32 -4.50 5.33
CA ASP A 197 -7.35 -3.60 4.82
C ASP A 197 -7.00 -3.01 3.45
N ALA A 198 -5.79 -3.29 2.92
CA ALA A 198 -5.24 -2.67 1.71
C ALA A 198 -5.39 -1.14 1.77
N ARG A 199 -4.85 -0.55 2.84
CA ARG A 199 -5.07 0.86 3.19
C ARG A 199 -4.18 1.80 2.41
N GLN A 200 -4.80 2.87 1.90
CA GLN A 200 -4.13 4.05 1.36
C GLN A 200 -4.70 5.32 2.02
N GLY A 201 -4.03 5.83 3.05
CA GLY A 201 -4.62 6.90 3.87
C GLY A 201 -5.91 6.44 4.55
N ASP A 202 -7.00 7.14 4.29
CA ASP A 202 -8.33 6.78 4.81
C ASP A 202 -9.08 5.75 3.94
N TYR A 203 -8.62 5.53 2.71
CA TYR A 203 -9.17 4.54 1.79
C TYR A 203 -8.77 3.11 2.20
N ARG A 204 -9.71 2.15 2.18
CA ARG A 204 -9.53 0.77 2.66
C ARG A 204 -10.24 -0.23 1.76
N LEU A 205 -9.62 -0.52 0.60
CA LEU A 205 -10.21 -1.40 -0.41
C LEU A 205 -10.73 -2.73 0.16
N PHE A 206 -9.89 -3.41 0.93
CA PHE A 206 -10.23 -4.75 1.43
C PHE A 206 -11.19 -4.73 2.60
N ALA A 207 -11.15 -3.72 3.47
CA ALA A 207 -12.12 -3.60 4.54
C ALA A 207 -13.53 -3.38 3.98
N ASP A 208 -13.67 -2.50 3.01
CA ASP A 208 -14.96 -2.14 2.41
C ASP A 208 -15.52 -3.31 1.58
N LEU A 209 -14.66 -3.98 0.79
CA LEU A 209 -15.06 -5.17 0.03
C LEU A 209 -15.50 -6.30 0.97
N ALA A 210 -14.73 -6.57 2.04
CA ALA A 210 -15.07 -7.60 3.00
C ALA A 210 -16.37 -7.31 3.73
N GLY A 211 -16.61 -6.07 4.16
CA GLY A 211 -17.87 -5.67 4.78
C GLY A 211 -19.04 -5.77 3.82
N SER A 212 -18.86 -5.42 2.54
CA SER A 212 -19.88 -5.57 1.51
C SER A 212 -20.27 -7.05 1.30
N LEU A 213 -19.28 -7.94 1.16
CA LEU A 213 -19.51 -9.36 0.94
C LEU A 213 -20.09 -10.06 2.17
N ALA A 214 -19.62 -9.72 3.38
CA ALA A 214 -20.10 -10.31 4.62
C ALA A 214 -21.60 -10.01 4.85
N ARG A 215 -22.06 -8.79 4.54
CA ARG A 215 -23.49 -8.45 4.54
C ARG A 215 -24.33 -9.23 3.52
N GLN A 216 -23.69 -9.85 2.54
CA GLN A 216 -24.36 -10.68 1.52
C GLN A 216 -24.19 -12.19 1.77
N GLY A 217 -23.78 -12.57 2.99
CA GLY A 217 -23.68 -13.98 3.37
C GLY A 217 -22.39 -14.68 2.89
N ILE A 218 -21.33 -13.93 2.59
CA ILE A 218 -20.03 -14.47 2.16
C ILE A 218 -18.98 -14.10 3.21
N ALA A 219 -18.38 -15.09 3.88
CA ALA A 219 -17.32 -14.84 4.85
C ALA A 219 -16.03 -14.40 4.15
N VAL A 220 -15.25 -13.52 4.80
CA VAL A 220 -14.05 -12.97 4.18
C VAL A 220 -12.86 -12.95 5.15
N LEU A 221 -11.79 -13.63 4.78
CA LEU A 221 -10.50 -13.62 5.47
C LEU A 221 -9.56 -12.62 4.82
N ARG A 222 -8.99 -11.74 5.63
CA ARG A 222 -7.97 -10.75 5.26
C ARG A 222 -6.76 -10.91 6.15
N LEU A 223 -5.58 -10.96 5.58
CA LEU A 223 -4.32 -11.11 6.30
C LEU A 223 -3.45 -9.88 6.13
N ASP A 224 -2.68 -9.53 7.14
CA ASP A 224 -1.55 -8.63 6.99
C ASP A 224 -0.43 -9.37 6.24
N ASP A 225 0.24 -8.68 5.32
CA ASP A 225 1.40 -9.25 4.62
C ASP A 225 2.52 -9.60 5.60
N ARG A 226 3.43 -10.47 5.18
CA ARG A 226 4.61 -10.84 5.97
C ARG A 226 5.38 -9.61 6.41
N GLY A 227 5.71 -9.51 7.69
CA GLY A 227 6.43 -8.39 8.28
C GLY A 227 5.60 -7.11 8.45
N VAL A 228 4.28 -7.17 8.23
CA VAL A 228 3.35 -6.06 8.43
C VAL A 228 2.52 -6.29 9.69
N ASN A 229 2.33 -5.25 10.49
CA ASN A 229 1.56 -5.27 11.75
C ASN A 229 1.94 -6.44 12.68
N GLN A 230 1.02 -7.43 12.80
CA GLN A 230 1.18 -8.59 13.67
C GLN A 230 1.65 -9.84 12.92
N SER A 231 1.76 -9.78 11.58
CA SER A 231 2.33 -10.86 10.79
C SER A 231 3.85 -10.90 10.92
N GLY A 232 4.39 -12.08 11.14
CA GLY A 232 5.84 -12.29 11.16
C GLY A 232 6.45 -12.30 9.75
N GLY A 233 7.75 -12.56 9.67
CA GLY A 233 8.49 -12.62 8.42
C GLY A 233 9.09 -11.28 7.98
N ASP A 234 9.61 -11.26 6.74
CA ASP A 234 10.19 -10.05 6.12
C ASP A 234 9.74 -10.00 4.65
N THR A 235 9.00 -8.98 4.29
CA THR A 235 8.52 -8.76 2.91
C THR A 235 9.66 -8.64 1.91
N ARG A 236 10.83 -8.14 2.31
CA ARG A 236 12.00 -8.02 1.42
C ARG A 236 12.57 -9.37 0.98
N LEU A 237 12.31 -10.42 1.76
CA LEU A 237 12.74 -11.80 1.50
C LEU A 237 11.62 -12.66 0.91
N THR A 238 10.39 -12.16 0.89
CA THR A 238 9.19 -12.88 0.43
C THR A 238 9.10 -12.82 -1.09
N THR A 239 8.81 -13.94 -1.72
CA THR A 239 8.57 -14.03 -3.17
C THR A 239 7.10 -14.31 -3.45
N THR A 240 6.64 -14.11 -4.70
CA THR A 240 5.28 -14.50 -5.13
C THR A 240 4.99 -15.99 -4.85
N ALA A 241 6.00 -16.85 -4.96
CA ALA A 241 5.85 -18.27 -4.63
C ALA A 241 5.61 -18.51 -3.12
N ASP A 242 6.16 -17.68 -2.25
CA ASP A 242 5.87 -17.72 -0.81
C ASP A 242 4.43 -17.26 -0.53
N LEU A 243 3.98 -16.22 -1.23
CA LEU A 243 2.59 -15.72 -1.13
C LEU A 243 1.57 -16.78 -1.58
N VAL A 244 1.90 -17.59 -2.60
CA VAL A 244 1.05 -18.73 -2.99
C VAL A 244 0.90 -19.73 -1.84
N ARG A 245 1.99 -20.06 -1.13
CA ARG A 245 1.96 -20.93 0.03
C ARG A 245 1.14 -20.34 1.18
N ASP A 246 1.24 -19.03 1.40
CA ASP A 246 0.43 -18.35 2.41
C ASP A 246 -1.05 -18.34 2.05
N ALA A 247 -1.38 -18.12 0.78
CA ALA A 247 -2.75 -18.23 0.29
C ALA A 247 -3.32 -19.64 0.49
N GLN A 248 -2.52 -20.69 0.25
CA GLN A 248 -2.91 -22.09 0.52
C GLN A 248 -3.12 -22.36 2.01
N ALA A 249 -2.28 -21.80 2.90
CA ALA A 249 -2.46 -21.88 4.34
C ALA A 249 -3.78 -21.21 4.77
N ALA A 250 -4.06 -20.02 4.26
CA ALA A 250 -5.30 -19.29 4.52
C ALA A 250 -6.54 -20.06 4.04
N MET A 251 -6.46 -20.68 2.87
CA MET A 251 -7.51 -21.54 2.34
C MET A 251 -7.74 -22.77 3.22
N SER A 252 -6.67 -23.43 3.65
CA SER A 252 -6.72 -24.60 4.54
C SER A 252 -7.33 -24.23 5.88
N TYR A 253 -6.97 -23.08 6.43
CA TYR A 253 -7.57 -22.54 7.66
C TYR A 253 -9.09 -22.36 7.53
N LEU A 254 -9.57 -21.78 6.43
CA LEU A 254 -11.01 -21.60 6.19
C LEU A 254 -11.73 -22.92 6.05
N ARG A 255 -11.18 -23.89 5.32
CA ARG A 255 -11.83 -25.17 5.00
C ARG A 255 -12.09 -26.08 6.21
N VAL A 256 -11.39 -25.86 7.32
CA VAL A 256 -11.61 -26.63 8.56
C VAL A 256 -12.55 -25.93 9.55
N ARG A 257 -13.04 -24.74 9.24
CA ARG A 257 -13.93 -23.96 10.10
C ARG A 257 -15.37 -24.46 9.96
N PRO A 258 -16.08 -24.80 11.06
CA PRO A 258 -17.47 -25.28 11.00
C PRO A 258 -18.44 -24.26 10.36
N SER A 259 -18.16 -22.96 10.51
CA SER A 259 -18.97 -21.89 9.92
C SER A 259 -18.78 -21.70 8.42
N ILE A 260 -17.78 -22.37 7.80
CA ILE A 260 -17.40 -22.18 6.40
C ILE A 260 -17.73 -23.42 5.57
N ASN A 261 -18.28 -23.22 4.39
CA ASN A 261 -18.48 -24.26 3.41
C ASN A 261 -17.18 -24.52 2.63
N PRO A 262 -16.47 -25.64 2.86
CA PRO A 262 -15.18 -25.91 2.25
C PRO A 262 -15.24 -26.06 0.72
N ALA A 263 -16.39 -26.46 0.17
CA ALA A 263 -16.62 -26.60 -1.26
C ALA A 263 -16.92 -25.24 -1.95
N ARG A 264 -17.11 -24.18 -1.19
CA ARG A 264 -17.41 -22.83 -1.69
C ARG A 264 -16.41 -21.80 -1.16
N THR A 265 -15.11 -22.16 -1.10
CA THR A 265 -14.03 -21.26 -0.71
C THR A 265 -13.16 -20.89 -1.90
N GLY A 266 -12.84 -19.60 -2.05
CA GLY A 266 -12.05 -19.11 -3.16
C GLY A 266 -11.16 -17.93 -2.80
N PHE A 267 -10.53 -17.36 -3.82
CA PHE A 267 -9.63 -16.22 -3.71
C PHE A 267 -10.20 -14.99 -4.42
N ILE A 268 -9.94 -13.83 -3.85
CA ILE A 268 -10.09 -12.53 -4.50
C ILE A 268 -8.74 -11.84 -4.36
N GLY A 269 -8.01 -11.67 -5.46
CA GLY A 269 -6.66 -11.10 -5.46
C GLY A 269 -6.59 -9.78 -6.22
N HIS A 270 -5.93 -8.79 -5.62
CA HIS A 270 -5.64 -7.51 -6.23
C HIS A 270 -4.20 -7.49 -6.77
N GLY A 271 -3.98 -6.99 -7.97
CA GLY A 271 -2.66 -6.89 -8.59
C GLY A 271 -1.88 -8.21 -8.57
N GLU A 272 -0.75 -8.27 -7.86
CA GLU A 272 0.04 -9.50 -7.64
C GLU A 272 -0.78 -10.58 -6.93
N GLY A 273 -1.66 -10.21 -5.99
CA GLY A 273 -2.57 -11.16 -5.34
C GLY A 273 -3.48 -11.89 -6.32
N GLY A 274 -3.84 -11.27 -7.43
CA GLY A 274 -4.54 -11.92 -8.54
C GLY A 274 -3.68 -13.00 -9.23
N ASN A 275 -2.40 -12.75 -9.42
CA ASN A 275 -1.45 -13.75 -9.91
C ASN A 275 -1.28 -14.89 -8.90
N VAL A 276 -1.14 -14.57 -7.61
CA VAL A 276 -1.10 -15.57 -6.52
C VAL A 276 -2.34 -16.46 -6.54
N ALA A 277 -3.53 -15.89 -6.69
CA ALA A 277 -4.78 -16.63 -6.78
C ALA A 277 -4.82 -17.60 -7.97
N LEU A 278 -4.40 -17.14 -9.16
CA LEU A 278 -4.34 -17.97 -10.36
C LEU A 278 -3.30 -19.07 -10.26
N LEU A 279 -2.11 -18.79 -9.69
CA LEU A 279 -1.08 -19.79 -9.41
C LEU A 279 -1.57 -20.83 -8.41
N ALA A 280 -2.26 -20.42 -7.33
CA ALA A 280 -2.85 -21.34 -6.37
C ALA A 280 -3.97 -22.21 -6.99
N ALA A 281 -4.73 -21.65 -7.96
CA ALA A 281 -5.77 -22.36 -8.68
C ALA A 281 -5.25 -23.44 -9.64
N ALA A 282 -3.98 -23.33 -10.04
CA ALA A 282 -3.30 -24.35 -10.84
C ALA A 282 -2.66 -25.47 -10.00
N GLN A 283 -2.77 -25.42 -8.67
CA GLN A 283 -2.24 -26.43 -7.77
C GLN A 283 -3.23 -27.61 -7.55
N PRO A 284 -2.78 -28.76 -7.00
CA PRO A 284 -3.62 -29.94 -6.81
C PRO A 284 -4.87 -29.75 -5.93
N GLN A 285 -4.88 -28.73 -5.07
CA GLN A 285 -6.03 -28.38 -4.22
C GLN A 285 -6.58 -26.99 -4.60
N PRO A 286 -7.23 -26.87 -5.75
CA PRO A 286 -7.65 -25.58 -6.25
C PRO A 286 -8.76 -24.95 -5.39
N PRO A 287 -8.92 -23.60 -5.44
CA PRO A 287 -10.09 -22.92 -4.89
C PRO A 287 -11.34 -23.25 -5.71
N SER A 288 -12.51 -23.01 -5.14
CA SER A 288 -13.77 -23.17 -5.86
C SER A 288 -14.04 -22.03 -6.87
N PHE A 289 -13.35 -20.91 -6.70
CA PHE A 289 -13.38 -19.75 -7.63
C PHE A 289 -12.16 -18.85 -7.45
N VAL A 290 -11.90 -18.02 -8.47
CA VAL A 290 -10.92 -16.93 -8.43
C VAL A 290 -11.57 -15.65 -8.93
N VAL A 291 -11.36 -14.56 -8.22
CA VAL A 291 -11.61 -13.19 -8.69
C VAL A 291 -10.27 -12.46 -8.78
N GLY A 292 -9.89 -12.04 -9.96
CA GLY A 292 -8.70 -11.24 -10.21
C GLY A 292 -9.06 -9.77 -10.43
N LEU A 293 -8.53 -8.91 -9.57
CA LEU A 293 -8.71 -7.46 -9.61
C LEU A 293 -7.41 -6.84 -10.12
N ALA A 294 -7.42 -6.17 -11.26
CA ALA A 294 -6.23 -5.57 -11.88
C ALA A 294 -5.04 -6.54 -11.96
N THR A 295 -5.29 -7.78 -12.33
CA THR A 295 -4.30 -8.86 -12.37
C THR A 295 -3.41 -8.76 -13.60
N ALA A 296 -2.10 -8.94 -13.43
CA ALA A 296 -1.16 -8.94 -14.53
C ALA A 296 -1.30 -10.19 -15.41
N GLY A 297 -1.43 -9.99 -16.73
CA GLY A 297 -1.49 -11.06 -17.73
C GLY A 297 -0.19 -11.23 -18.52
N ILE A 298 0.73 -10.26 -18.40
CA ILE A 298 2.05 -10.28 -19.06
C ILE A 298 3.15 -10.58 -18.05
N GLY A 299 4.33 -10.92 -18.52
CA GLY A 299 5.49 -11.20 -17.67
C GLY A 299 5.89 -10.02 -16.79
N GLY A 300 6.42 -10.31 -15.61
CA GLY A 300 6.75 -9.30 -14.60
C GLY A 300 7.76 -8.26 -15.07
N LEU A 301 8.76 -8.64 -15.89
CA LEU A 301 9.70 -7.68 -16.47
C LEU A 301 8.98 -6.64 -17.34
N GLU A 302 8.10 -7.10 -18.21
CA GLU A 302 7.34 -6.24 -19.12
C GLU A 302 6.37 -5.33 -18.35
N LEU A 303 5.68 -5.89 -17.34
CA LEU A 303 4.79 -5.13 -16.48
C LEU A 303 5.54 -4.02 -15.74
N LEU A 304 6.59 -4.38 -15.00
CA LEU A 304 7.37 -3.42 -14.23
C LEU A 304 8.07 -2.37 -15.12
N ALA A 305 8.49 -2.75 -16.31
CA ALA A 305 9.08 -1.80 -17.25
C ALA A 305 8.04 -0.79 -17.78
N ALA A 306 6.80 -1.23 -18.00
CA ALA A 306 5.71 -0.40 -18.50
C ALA A 306 5.09 0.51 -17.42
N GLN A 307 5.13 0.12 -16.15
CA GLN A 307 4.63 0.94 -15.05
C GLN A 307 5.37 2.29 -15.00
N ALA A 308 4.64 3.37 -14.77
CA ALA A 308 5.29 4.65 -14.50
C ALA A 308 6.18 4.51 -13.25
N GLU A 309 7.41 5.03 -13.30
CA GLU A 309 8.14 5.20 -12.04
C GLU A 309 7.31 6.10 -11.13
N PRO A 310 7.32 5.85 -9.82
CA PRO A 310 6.79 6.82 -8.88
C PRO A 310 7.63 8.10 -9.02
N ALA A 311 7.25 8.91 -10.04
CA ALA A 311 7.79 10.24 -10.21
C ALA A 311 7.50 11.00 -8.92
N THR A 312 8.48 11.70 -8.38
CA THR A 312 8.17 12.62 -7.29
C THR A 312 7.07 13.56 -7.77
N ALA A 313 6.19 14.03 -6.89
CA ALA A 313 5.20 15.03 -7.30
C ALA A 313 5.88 16.27 -7.93
N ALA A 314 7.15 16.54 -7.55
CA ALA A 314 7.98 17.56 -8.19
C ALA A 314 8.31 17.20 -9.65
N ASP A 315 8.71 15.97 -9.95
CA ASP A 315 9.01 15.54 -11.32
C ASP A 315 7.76 15.60 -12.21
N THR A 316 6.62 15.12 -11.68
CA THR A 316 5.32 15.19 -12.37
C THR A 316 4.88 16.64 -12.59
N ALA A 317 5.06 17.50 -11.59
CA ALA A 317 4.73 18.93 -11.70
C ALA A 317 5.65 19.65 -12.69
N LEU A 318 6.95 19.34 -12.70
CA LEU A 318 7.92 19.89 -13.65
C LEU A 318 7.61 19.47 -15.08
N ALA A 319 7.38 18.17 -15.30
CA ALA A 319 7.00 17.66 -16.62
C ALA A 319 5.67 18.26 -17.09
N GLY A 320 4.67 18.33 -16.21
CA GLY A 320 3.40 18.98 -16.50
C GLY A 320 3.55 20.48 -16.78
N THR A 321 4.44 21.17 -16.07
CA THR A 321 4.72 22.61 -16.30
C THR A 321 5.43 22.81 -17.62
N ALA A 322 6.43 22.01 -17.95
CA ALA A 322 7.12 22.07 -19.24
C ALA A 322 6.14 21.83 -20.41
N ARG A 323 5.26 20.83 -20.28
CA ARG A 323 4.21 20.56 -21.28
C ARG A 323 3.23 21.72 -21.42
N ARG A 324 2.74 22.29 -20.32
CA ARG A 324 1.86 23.46 -20.34
C ARG A 324 2.51 24.65 -21.01
N ARG A 325 3.81 24.90 -20.75
CA ARG A 325 4.57 25.96 -21.39
C ARG A 325 4.63 25.78 -22.90
N VAL A 326 4.96 24.60 -23.41
CA VAL A 326 4.97 24.34 -24.87
C VAL A 326 3.58 24.57 -25.48
N ILE A 327 2.51 24.12 -24.82
CA ILE A 327 1.13 24.36 -25.29
C ILE A 327 0.81 25.85 -25.30
N ALA A 328 1.21 26.59 -24.27
CA ALA A 328 1.01 28.05 -24.20
C ALA A 328 1.79 28.77 -25.30
N ASP A 329 3.04 28.36 -25.58
CA ASP A 329 3.86 28.94 -26.65
C ASP A 329 3.22 28.70 -28.04
N ILE A 330 2.67 27.50 -28.27
CA ILE A 330 1.91 27.20 -29.50
C ILE A 330 0.68 28.11 -29.62
N ALA A 331 -0.08 28.29 -28.54
CA ALA A 331 -1.27 29.13 -28.53
C ALA A 331 -0.92 30.65 -28.74
N ALA A 332 0.16 31.12 -28.11
CA ALA A 332 0.66 32.48 -28.27
C ALA A 332 1.06 32.76 -29.73
N LYS A 333 1.81 31.83 -30.33
CA LYS A 333 2.21 31.97 -31.74
C LYS A 333 1.03 31.90 -32.71
N ALA A 334 0.03 31.05 -32.43
CA ALA A 334 -1.21 31.01 -33.20
C ALA A 334 -1.97 32.35 -33.13
N LYS A 335 -1.97 33.02 -31.97
CA LYS A 335 -2.55 34.38 -31.80
C LYS A 335 -1.78 35.44 -32.60
N GLU A 336 -0.44 35.39 -32.56
CA GLU A 336 0.42 36.28 -33.32
C GLU A 336 0.19 36.15 -34.85
N LEU A 337 0.14 34.89 -35.34
CA LEU A 337 -0.16 34.61 -36.76
C LEU A 337 -1.53 35.17 -37.18
N ARG A 338 -2.53 35.09 -36.32
CA ARG A 338 -3.85 35.68 -36.57
C ARG A 338 -3.77 37.20 -36.65
N ALA A 339 -3.02 37.84 -35.77
CA ALA A 339 -2.83 39.29 -35.74
C ALA A 339 -2.03 39.79 -36.95
N SER A 340 -1.13 38.97 -37.50
CA SER A 340 -0.35 39.29 -38.72
C SER A 340 -1.08 38.99 -40.04
N GLY A 341 -2.38 38.61 -39.99
CA GLY A 341 -3.19 38.43 -41.20
C GLY A 341 -3.16 37.02 -41.79
N SER A 342 -2.56 36.04 -41.10
CA SER A 342 -2.63 34.62 -41.55
C SER A 342 -4.07 34.13 -41.53
N ASN A 343 -4.46 33.37 -42.55
CA ASN A 343 -5.79 32.78 -42.60
C ASN A 343 -5.91 31.57 -41.62
N SER A 344 -7.16 31.14 -41.32
CA SER A 344 -7.43 30.07 -40.37
C SER A 344 -6.76 28.75 -40.78
N ALA A 345 -6.73 28.42 -42.08
CA ALA A 345 -6.08 27.18 -42.55
C ALA A 345 -4.57 27.15 -42.27
N GLN A 346 -3.89 28.29 -42.41
CA GLN A 346 -2.47 28.42 -42.07
C GLN A 346 -2.23 28.25 -40.55
N ILE A 347 -3.09 28.86 -39.72
CA ILE A 347 -3.02 28.76 -38.27
C ILE A 347 -3.30 27.35 -37.82
N ASP A 348 -4.34 26.70 -38.32
CA ASP A 348 -4.71 25.32 -38.00
C ASP A 348 -3.58 24.34 -38.40
N THR A 349 -2.97 24.56 -39.57
CA THR A 349 -1.81 23.77 -40.02
C THR A 349 -0.64 23.94 -39.07
N TYR A 350 -0.30 25.15 -38.64
CA TYR A 350 0.76 25.40 -37.67
C TYR A 350 0.49 24.70 -36.34
N VAL A 351 -0.71 24.85 -35.76
CA VAL A 351 -1.10 24.23 -34.49
C VAL A 351 -1.05 22.69 -34.60
N ALA A 352 -1.56 22.14 -35.70
CA ALA A 352 -1.53 20.68 -35.93
C ALA A 352 -0.09 20.14 -36.02
N GLN A 353 0.78 20.83 -36.76
CA GLN A 353 2.20 20.45 -36.90
C GLN A 353 2.94 20.50 -35.55
N GLN A 354 2.78 21.58 -34.77
CA GLN A 354 3.43 21.71 -33.46
C GLN A 354 2.89 20.68 -32.46
N THR A 355 1.59 20.43 -32.47
CA THR A 355 0.96 19.39 -31.64
C THR A 355 1.49 17.99 -31.98
N LEU A 356 1.63 17.70 -33.27
CA LEU A 356 2.21 16.43 -33.75
C LEU A 356 3.67 16.29 -33.33
N LYS A 357 4.47 17.36 -33.42
CA LYS A 357 5.86 17.40 -32.96
C LYS A 357 5.96 17.14 -31.45
N LEU A 358 5.13 17.79 -30.64
CA LEU A 358 5.07 17.57 -29.20
C LEU A 358 4.76 16.09 -28.89
N ARG A 359 3.69 15.53 -29.46
CA ARG A 359 3.32 14.12 -29.28
C ARG A 359 4.44 13.15 -29.71
N SER A 360 5.11 13.46 -30.84
CA SER A 360 6.25 12.64 -31.31
C SER A 360 7.42 12.68 -30.33
N THR A 361 7.72 13.85 -29.73
CA THR A 361 8.77 14.01 -28.72
C THR A 361 8.42 13.23 -27.45
N GLU A 362 7.19 13.40 -26.94
CA GLU A 362 6.69 12.66 -25.78
C GLU A 362 6.78 11.14 -26.00
N ARG A 363 6.37 10.63 -27.18
CA ARG A 363 6.47 9.22 -27.53
C ARG A 363 7.92 8.72 -27.52
N LYS A 364 8.86 9.46 -28.14
CA LYS A 364 10.28 9.09 -28.17
C LYS A 364 10.88 9.04 -26.78
N GLN A 365 10.50 9.97 -25.89
CA GLN A 365 10.95 9.99 -24.50
C GLN A 365 10.40 8.78 -23.73
N ALA A 366 9.11 8.44 -23.90
CA ALA A 366 8.51 7.27 -23.29
C ALA A 366 9.17 5.96 -23.77
N GLU A 367 9.41 5.82 -25.09
CA GLU A 367 10.11 4.68 -25.65
C GLU A 367 11.56 4.55 -25.13
N ALA A 368 12.28 5.67 -25.01
CA ALA A 368 13.64 5.68 -24.44
C ALA A 368 13.66 5.28 -22.95
N THR A 369 12.66 5.76 -22.19
CA THR A 369 12.51 5.40 -20.78
C THR A 369 12.16 3.93 -20.61
N LEU A 370 11.23 3.41 -21.40
CA LEU A 370 10.87 1.99 -21.40
C LEU A 370 12.09 1.11 -21.74
N LYS A 371 12.86 1.49 -22.78
CA LYS A 371 14.08 0.77 -23.18
C LYS A 371 15.11 0.76 -22.07
N PHE A 372 15.34 1.91 -21.42
CA PHE A 372 16.26 2.01 -20.29
C PHE A 372 15.85 1.10 -19.14
N ARG A 373 14.59 1.14 -18.73
CA ARG A 373 14.06 0.33 -17.62
C ARG A 373 14.13 -1.16 -17.93
N ARG A 374 13.74 -1.54 -19.14
CA ARG A 374 13.83 -2.93 -19.60
C ARG A 374 15.27 -3.45 -19.54
N GLY A 375 16.24 -2.66 -20.03
CA GLY A 375 17.67 -2.99 -19.94
C GLY A 375 18.16 -3.11 -18.49
N MET A 376 17.76 -2.20 -17.62
CA MET A 376 18.10 -2.24 -16.20
C MET A 376 17.52 -3.47 -15.50
N PHE A 377 16.27 -3.79 -15.73
CA PHE A 377 15.60 -4.97 -15.16
C PHE A 377 16.19 -6.28 -15.68
N GLU A 378 16.59 -6.32 -16.94
CA GLU A 378 17.26 -7.48 -17.51
C GLU A 378 18.62 -7.73 -16.84
N ILE A 379 19.38 -6.68 -16.51
CA ILE A 379 20.59 -6.77 -15.72
C ILE A 379 20.32 -7.38 -14.35
N VAL A 380 19.26 -6.89 -13.63
CA VAL A 380 18.88 -7.44 -12.33
C VAL A 380 18.51 -8.92 -12.43
N ARG A 381 17.76 -9.29 -13.47
CA ARG A 381 17.30 -10.66 -13.71
C ARG A 381 18.44 -11.63 -14.02
N GLN A 382 19.38 -11.22 -14.88
CA GLN A 382 20.45 -12.09 -15.39
C GLN A 382 21.67 -12.16 -14.48
N THR A 383 21.96 -11.11 -13.70
CA THR A 383 23.17 -11.05 -12.87
C THR A 383 22.96 -11.84 -11.58
N ALA A 384 23.54 -13.03 -11.48
CA ALA A 384 23.37 -13.90 -10.30
C ALA A 384 23.88 -13.26 -9.00
N ASN A 385 25.05 -12.63 -9.05
CA ASN A 385 25.65 -11.95 -7.90
C ASN A 385 24.90 -10.64 -7.63
N ARG A 386 24.35 -10.50 -6.41
CA ARG A 386 23.57 -9.33 -6.00
C ARG A 386 24.40 -8.05 -5.97
N GLU A 387 25.62 -8.12 -5.44
CA GLU A 387 26.49 -6.94 -5.32
C GLU A 387 26.89 -6.42 -6.70
N GLN A 388 27.20 -7.33 -7.63
CA GLN A 388 27.49 -6.99 -9.02
C GLN A 388 26.28 -6.35 -9.69
N ALA A 389 25.07 -6.90 -9.50
CA ALA A 389 23.85 -6.29 -10.02
C ALA A 389 23.64 -4.88 -9.45
N GLN A 390 23.87 -4.70 -8.15
CA GLN A 390 23.77 -3.40 -7.48
C GLN A 390 24.78 -2.38 -8.04
N ALA A 391 26.01 -2.79 -8.28
CA ALA A 391 27.02 -1.92 -8.85
C ALA A 391 26.66 -1.45 -10.26
N ILE A 392 26.21 -2.37 -11.12
CA ILE A 392 25.82 -2.05 -12.51
C ILE A 392 24.59 -1.14 -12.52
N VAL A 393 23.53 -1.52 -11.82
CA VAL A 393 22.27 -0.74 -11.74
C VAL A 393 22.52 0.63 -11.13
N GLY A 394 23.33 0.70 -10.08
CA GLY A 394 23.73 1.97 -9.47
C GLY A 394 24.46 2.91 -10.44
N ASN A 395 25.34 2.38 -11.29
CA ASN A 395 25.99 3.16 -12.34
C ASN A 395 24.97 3.64 -13.38
N MET A 396 24.08 2.78 -13.84
CA MET A 396 23.03 3.13 -14.81
C MET A 396 22.13 4.25 -14.29
N LEU A 397 21.69 4.15 -13.02
CA LEU A 397 20.83 5.17 -12.40
C LEU A 397 21.57 6.51 -12.22
N ARG A 398 22.83 6.51 -11.79
CA ARG A 398 23.64 7.73 -11.68
C ARG A 398 23.85 8.42 -13.04
N GLN A 399 24.08 7.65 -14.10
CA GLN A 399 24.22 8.21 -15.45
C GLN A 399 22.89 8.79 -15.97
N ARG A 400 21.78 8.14 -15.64
CA ARG A 400 20.46 8.57 -16.10
C ARG A 400 19.90 9.76 -15.32
N TYR A 401 20.23 9.83 -14.01
CA TYR A 401 19.72 10.83 -13.07
C TYR A 401 20.89 11.45 -12.27
N PRO A 402 21.78 12.23 -12.92
CA PRO A 402 23.00 12.75 -12.28
C PRO A 402 22.71 13.67 -11.10
N GLU A 403 21.57 14.37 -11.13
CA GLU A 403 21.15 15.30 -10.07
C GLU A 403 20.45 14.59 -8.88
N GLN A 404 20.24 13.27 -8.97
CA GLN A 404 19.57 12.52 -7.90
C GLN A 404 20.52 12.29 -6.73
N GLU A 405 20.05 12.53 -5.50
CA GLU A 405 20.82 12.25 -4.30
C GLU A 405 21.32 10.80 -4.23
N ALA A 406 22.57 10.63 -3.84
CA ALA A 406 23.20 9.30 -3.75
C ALA A 406 22.46 8.34 -2.79
N ALA A 407 21.82 8.86 -1.73
CA ALA A 407 21.04 8.06 -0.80
C ALA A 407 19.78 7.47 -1.45
N LEU A 408 19.06 8.27 -2.27
CA LEU A 408 17.88 7.82 -3.02
C LEU A 408 18.27 6.76 -4.05
N THR A 409 19.37 6.99 -4.76
CA THR A 409 19.89 6.01 -5.72
C THR A 409 20.25 4.70 -5.04
N ARG A 410 20.92 4.72 -3.86
CA ARG A 410 21.24 3.50 -3.10
C ARG A 410 19.97 2.77 -2.67
N GLY A 411 19.00 3.48 -2.07
CA GLY A 411 17.72 2.88 -1.66
C GLY A 411 16.99 2.21 -2.83
N ARG A 412 17.00 2.85 -4.00
CA ARG A 412 16.38 2.28 -5.22
C ARG A 412 17.13 1.03 -5.69
N VAL A 413 18.45 1.03 -5.68
CA VAL A 413 19.27 -0.14 -6.03
C VAL A 413 19.01 -1.31 -5.08
N GLU A 414 18.95 -1.05 -3.78
CA GLU A 414 18.63 -2.08 -2.78
C GLU A 414 17.25 -2.69 -3.00
N GLU A 415 16.25 -1.86 -3.27
CA GLU A 415 14.89 -2.29 -3.57
C GLU A 415 14.84 -3.17 -4.83
N LEU A 416 15.41 -2.69 -5.95
CA LEU A 416 15.40 -3.38 -7.23
C LEU A 416 16.14 -4.73 -7.22
N THR A 417 17.01 -4.95 -6.24
CA THR A 417 17.80 -6.19 -6.12
C THR A 417 17.32 -7.10 -4.98
N THR A 418 16.12 -6.87 -4.43
CA THR A 418 15.51 -7.76 -3.44
C THR A 418 15.18 -9.12 -4.06
N PRO A 419 15.05 -10.19 -3.26
CA PRO A 419 14.57 -11.49 -3.73
C PRO A 419 13.24 -11.42 -4.46
N TRP A 420 12.29 -10.60 -3.97
CA TRP A 420 11.01 -10.38 -4.64
C TRP A 420 11.19 -9.83 -6.06
N TYR A 421 11.93 -8.71 -6.23
CA TYR A 421 12.16 -8.12 -7.55
C TYR A 421 12.77 -9.11 -8.53
N ARG A 422 13.81 -9.83 -8.08
CA ARG A 422 14.48 -10.83 -8.92
C ARG A 422 13.55 -11.97 -9.35
N TYR A 423 12.72 -12.44 -8.43
CA TYR A 423 11.71 -13.46 -8.71
C TYR A 423 10.67 -12.92 -9.70
N TYR A 424 10.11 -11.76 -9.42
CA TYR A 424 9.02 -11.18 -10.20
C TYR A 424 9.46 -10.77 -11.61
N LEU A 425 10.69 -10.31 -11.80
CA LEU A 425 11.27 -10.04 -13.13
C LEU A 425 11.36 -11.31 -14.01
N GLY A 426 11.50 -12.48 -13.42
CA GLY A 426 11.47 -13.77 -14.12
C GLY A 426 10.08 -14.40 -14.21
N PHE A 427 9.09 -13.83 -13.54
CA PHE A 427 7.74 -14.37 -13.46
C PHE A 427 6.99 -14.19 -14.79
N ASP A 428 6.38 -15.29 -15.27
CA ASP A 428 5.45 -15.30 -16.40
C ASP A 428 4.18 -16.06 -15.98
N PRO A 429 3.00 -15.43 -15.97
CA PRO A 429 1.76 -16.12 -15.62
C PRO A 429 1.30 -17.12 -16.67
N GLN A 430 1.68 -16.93 -17.94
CA GLN A 430 1.10 -17.64 -19.09
C GLN A 430 1.19 -19.18 -19.02
N PRO A 431 2.32 -19.79 -18.61
CA PRO A 431 2.44 -21.26 -18.60
C PRO A 431 1.46 -21.98 -17.68
N THR A 432 1.02 -21.31 -16.60
CA THR A 432 0.15 -21.91 -15.57
C THR A 432 -1.34 -21.69 -15.82
N LEU A 433 -1.71 -20.68 -16.62
CA LEU A 433 -3.11 -20.29 -16.84
C LEU A 433 -3.96 -21.41 -17.47
N ALA A 434 -3.39 -22.24 -18.35
CA ALA A 434 -4.08 -23.36 -18.97
C ALA A 434 -4.54 -24.42 -17.97
N GLN A 435 -3.96 -24.48 -16.77
CA GLN A 435 -4.27 -25.44 -15.71
C GLN A 435 -5.42 -24.95 -14.79
N VAL A 436 -5.84 -23.69 -14.90
CA VAL A 436 -6.90 -23.11 -14.08
C VAL A 436 -8.27 -23.58 -14.57
N GLN A 437 -8.94 -24.42 -13.79
CA GLN A 437 -10.22 -25.05 -14.16
C GLN A 437 -11.42 -24.49 -13.39
N CYS A 438 -11.21 -23.82 -12.25
CA CYS A 438 -12.31 -23.22 -11.48
C CYS A 438 -12.90 -22.01 -12.21
N PRO A 439 -14.12 -21.56 -11.85
CA PRO A 439 -14.67 -20.28 -12.33
C PRO A 439 -13.72 -19.12 -12.05
N VAL A 440 -13.54 -18.24 -13.03
CA VAL A 440 -12.67 -17.07 -12.93
C VAL A 440 -13.45 -15.81 -13.33
N LEU A 441 -13.40 -14.79 -12.48
CA LEU A 441 -13.81 -13.42 -12.81
C LEU A 441 -12.57 -12.53 -12.87
N LEU A 442 -12.37 -11.84 -13.98
CA LEU A 442 -11.32 -10.83 -14.12
C LEU A 442 -11.94 -9.45 -14.23
N LEU A 443 -11.53 -8.54 -13.37
CA LEU A 443 -11.97 -7.14 -13.34
C LEU A 443 -10.77 -6.22 -13.46
N ASN A 444 -10.87 -5.21 -14.34
CA ASN A 444 -9.86 -4.15 -14.40
C ASN A 444 -10.52 -2.81 -14.77
N GLY A 445 -9.98 -1.73 -14.21
CA GLY A 445 -10.38 -0.37 -14.55
C GLY A 445 -9.82 0.06 -15.90
N THR A 446 -10.59 0.82 -16.69
CA THR A 446 -10.11 1.31 -17.99
C THR A 446 -9.01 2.36 -17.86
N ASP A 447 -8.95 3.05 -16.72
CA ASP A 447 -7.99 4.12 -16.43
C ASP A 447 -6.83 3.65 -15.53
N ASP A 448 -6.65 2.31 -15.43
CA ASP A 448 -5.55 1.70 -14.70
C ASP A 448 -4.21 1.94 -15.44
N ALA A 449 -3.38 2.80 -14.84
CA ALA A 449 -2.05 3.13 -15.36
C ALA A 449 -0.96 2.16 -14.89
N GLU A 450 -1.25 1.30 -13.90
CA GLU A 450 -0.29 0.34 -13.34
C GLU A 450 -0.37 -1.02 -14.03
N VAL A 451 -1.60 -1.50 -14.23
CA VAL A 451 -1.89 -2.74 -14.94
C VAL A 451 -2.87 -2.44 -16.08
N ASN A 452 -2.34 -2.01 -17.21
CA ASN A 452 -3.17 -1.59 -18.34
C ASN A 452 -4.19 -2.66 -18.73
N ALA A 453 -5.48 -2.32 -18.65
CA ALA A 453 -6.59 -3.25 -18.85
C ALA A 453 -6.58 -3.92 -20.24
N ALA A 454 -6.29 -3.14 -21.30
CA ALA A 454 -6.31 -3.68 -22.66
C ALA A 454 -5.23 -4.73 -22.87
N VAL A 455 -4.03 -4.49 -22.35
CA VAL A 455 -2.89 -5.41 -22.50
C VAL A 455 -3.07 -6.65 -21.62
N ASN A 456 -3.34 -6.44 -20.33
CA ASN A 456 -3.31 -7.53 -19.35
C ASN A 456 -4.54 -8.43 -19.44
N LEU A 457 -5.75 -7.88 -19.59
CA LEU A 457 -6.93 -8.73 -19.77
C LEU A 457 -6.87 -9.55 -21.06
N THR A 458 -6.38 -8.97 -22.17
CA THR A 458 -6.21 -9.73 -23.43
C THR A 458 -5.22 -10.89 -23.27
N ALA A 459 -4.12 -10.67 -22.54
CA ALA A 459 -3.15 -11.72 -22.26
C ALA A 459 -3.73 -12.82 -21.34
N LEU A 460 -4.51 -12.44 -20.32
CA LEU A 460 -5.20 -13.38 -19.42
C LEU A 460 -6.29 -14.18 -20.17
N GLU A 461 -7.10 -13.53 -20.99
CA GLU A 461 -8.11 -14.19 -21.84
C GLU A 461 -7.46 -15.23 -22.77
N LYS A 462 -6.32 -14.89 -23.37
CA LYS A 462 -5.54 -15.82 -24.20
C LYS A 462 -5.01 -17.02 -23.42
N GLY A 463 -4.43 -16.79 -22.23
CA GLY A 463 -3.89 -17.85 -21.38
C GLY A 463 -4.97 -18.75 -20.80
N LEU A 464 -6.13 -18.19 -20.44
CA LEU A 464 -7.29 -18.89 -19.89
C LEU A 464 -8.28 -19.41 -20.95
N LYS A 465 -7.94 -19.42 -22.24
CA LYS A 465 -8.85 -19.79 -23.34
C LYS A 465 -9.50 -21.17 -23.21
N ALA A 466 -8.87 -22.09 -22.48
CA ALA A 466 -9.40 -23.42 -22.19
C ALA A 466 -10.47 -23.41 -21.07
N ASN A 467 -10.50 -22.39 -20.24
CA ASN A 467 -11.45 -22.26 -19.15
C ASN A 467 -12.81 -21.73 -19.66
N LYS A 468 -13.81 -22.60 -19.68
CA LYS A 468 -15.16 -22.26 -20.14
C LYS A 468 -15.98 -21.42 -19.16
N ARG A 469 -15.47 -21.21 -17.92
CA ARG A 469 -16.11 -20.45 -16.85
C ARG A 469 -15.37 -19.14 -16.56
N LEU A 470 -14.73 -18.56 -17.58
CA LEU A 470 -14.09 -17.26 -17.53
C LEU A 470 -15.10 -16.14 -17.77
N THR A 471 -15.13 -15.16 -16.90
CA THR A 471 -15.85 -13.89 -17.05
C THR A 471 -14.85 -12.74 -16.99
N VAL A 472 -14.93 -11.81 -17.94
CA VAL A 472 -14.06 -10.62 -17.98
C VAL A 472 -14.93 -9.37 -18.02
N ARG A 473 -14.62 -8.39 -17.18
CA ARG A 473 -15.30 -7.08 -17.15
C ARG A 473 -14.29 -5.96 -17.08
N ARG A 474 -14.54 -4.89 -17.81
CA ARG A 474 -13.81 -3.62 -17.76
C ARG A 474 -14.69 -2.59 -17.07
N LEU A 475 -14.14 -1.90 -16.08
CA LEU A 475 -14.86 -0.88 -15.31
C LEU A 475 -14.46 0.50 -15.84
N PRO A 476 -15.39 1.22 -16.52
CA PRO A 476 -15.08 2.52 -17.12
C PRO A 476 -14.65 3.56 -16.07
N GLY A 477 -13.57 4.33 -16.36
CA GLY A 477 -13.09 5.41 -15.52
C GLY A 477 -12.44 4.99 -14.20
N VAL A 478 -12.45 3.70 -13.87
CA VAL A 478 -11.87 3.16 -12.65
C VAL A 478 -10.36 2.99 -12.81
N GLN A 479 -9.61 3.37 -11.78
CA GLN A 479 -8.15 3.24 -11.71
C GLN A 479 -7.74 1.93 -11.00
N HIS A 480 -6.43 1.73 -10.83
CA HIS A 480 -5.84 0.51 -10.26
C HIS A 480 -6.40 0.13 -8.88
N TRP A 481 -6.59 1.10 -8.00
CA TRP A 481 -7.10 0.90 -6.64
C TRP A 481 -8.62 0.82 -6.54
N PHE A 482 -9.32 0.74 -7.66
CA PHE A 482 -10.77 0.61 -7.73
C PHE A 482 -11.54 1.69 -6.96
N GLN A 483 -10.99 2.89 -6.91
CA GLN A 483 -11.69 4.06 -6.36
C GLN A 483 -12.79 4.49 -7.33
N THR A 484 -13.86 5.05 -6.77
CA THR A 484 -14.90 5.71 -7.57
C THR A 484 -14.28 6.85 -8.38
N PRO A 485 -14.59 6.97 -9.68
CA PRO A 485 -14.07 8.05 -10.50
C PRO A 485 -14.35 9.42 -9.87
N ALA A 486 -13.35 10.30 -9.89
CA ALA A 486 -13.43 11.62 -9.23
C ALA A 486 -14.63 12.47 -9.71
N ALA A 487 -15.09 12.25 -10.95
CA ALA A 487 -16.27 12.93 -11.51
C ALA A 487 -17.60 12.49 -10.85
N GLU A 488 -17.62 11.31 -10.21
CA GLU A 488 -18.79 10.72 -9.56
C GLU A 488 -18.79 10.96 -8.05
N LEU A 489 -17.69 11.50 -7.49
CA LEU A 489 -17.56 11.72 -6.06
C LEU A 489 -18.24 13.01 -5.63
N ILE A 490 -18.91 12.97 -4.48
CA ILE A 490 -19.48 14.15 -3.83
C ILE A 490 -18.33 14.94 -3.19
N ARG A 491 -18.26 16.23 -3.49
CA ARG A 491 -17.28 17.12 -2.88
C ARG A 491 -17.74 17.53 -1.47
N ASN A 492 -16.82 17.48 -0.55
CA ASN A 492 -16.98 18.02 0.79
C ASN A 492 -17.09 19.56 0.75
N ALA A 493 -17.53 20.16 1.86
CA ALA A 493 -17.67 21.62 1.96
C ALA A 493 -16.35 22.40 1.76
N ASP A 494 -15.21 21.75 1.99
CA ASP A 494 -13.87 22.31 1.77
C ASP A 494 -13.31 22.04 0.35
N GLY A 495 -14.13 21.42 -0.52
CA GLY A 495 -13.76 21.08 -1.90
C GLY A 495 -12.96 19.78 -2.04
N THR A 496 -12.65 19.09 -0.93
CA THR A 496 -12.04 17.77 -0.95
C THR A 496 -13.03 16.68 -1.37
N VAL A 497 -12.53 15.53 -1.73
CA VAL A 497 -13.33 14.32 -1.98
C VAL A 497 -12.72 13.17 -1.20
N ASP A 498 -13.58 12.42 -0.50
CA ASP A 498 -13.14 11.21 0.17
C ASP A 498 -13.11 10.06 -0.85
N PRO A 499 -11.97 9.36 -0.97
CA PRO A 499 -11.90 8.22 -1.87
C PRO A 499 -12.81 7.09 -1.36
N VAL A 500 -13.70 6.62 -2.21
CA VAL A 500 -14.67 5.55 -1.91
C VAL A 500 -14.44 4.40 -2.89
N VAL A 501 -14.63 3.18 -2.43
CA VAL A 501 -14.57 1.99 -3.31
C VAL A 501 -15.68 2.07 -4.36
N SER A 502 -15.34 1.79 -5.60
CA SER A 502 -16.28 1.81 -6.71
C SER A 502 -17.45 0.85 -6.48
N ALA A 503 -18.65 1.37 -6.52
CA ALA A 503 -19.87 0.56 -6.44
C ALA A 503 -19.92 -0.49 -7.56
N ALA A 504 -19.41 -0.14 -8.75
CA ALA A 504 -19.32 -1.06 -9.89
C ALA A 504 -18.43 -2.27 -9.58
N LEU A 505 -17.35 -2.10 -8.80
CA LEU A 505 -16.53 -3.21 -8.31
C LEU A 505 -17.33 -4.08 -7.34
N LEU A 506 -17.89 -3.47 -6.30
CA LEU A 506 -18.60 -4.19 -5.23
C LEU A 506 -19.75 -5.01 -5.80
N ASP A 507 -20.55 -4.42 -6.68
CA ASP A 507 -21.68 -5.07 -7.34
C ASP A 507 -21.21 -6.19 -8.27
N ALA A 508 -20.18 -5.96 -9.08
CA ALA A 508 -19.68 -6.97 -10.01
C ALA A 508 -19.17 -8.22 -9.29
N VAL A 509 -18.45 -8.05 -8.19
CA VAL A 509 -17.91 -9.17 -7.37
C VAL A 509 -19.06 -9.89 -6.67
N ARG A 510 -19.94 -9.15 -6.00
CA ARG A 510 -21.12 -9.69 -5.29
C ARG A 510 -21.98 -10.53 -6.22
N ASP A 511 -22.45 -9.95 -7.32
CA ASP A 511 -23.41 -10.57 -8.21
C ASP A 511 -22.85 -11.83 -8.88
N TRP A 512 -21.56 -11.79 -9.24
CA TRP A 512 -20.89 -12.94 -9.79
C TRP A 512 -20.76 -14.09 -8.78
N LEU A 513 -20.35 -13.80 -7.54
CA LEU A 513 -20.20 -14.81 -6.47
C LEU A 513 -21.55 -15.42 -6.08
N LEU A 514 -22.61 -14.62 -5.98
CA LEU A 514 -23.97 -15.12 -5.72
C LEU A 514 -24.51 -15.95 -6.89
N GLY A 515 -24.11 -15.60 -8.11
CA GLY A 515 -24.45 -16.36 -9.32
C GLY A 515 -23.84 -17.77 -9.36
N LEU A 516 -22.64 -17.97 -8.80
CA LEU A 516 -22.01 -19.29 -8.70
C LEU A 516 -22.81 -20.29 -7.83
N GLY A 517 -23.61 -19.81 -6.90
CA GLY A 517 -24.44 -20.65 -6.04
C GLY A 517 -25.72 -21.16 -6.68
N ARG A 518 -26.06 -20.69 -7.88
CA ARG A 518 -27.29 -21.03 -8.61
C ARG A 518 -27.04 -22.00 -9.78
N GLN A 519 -25.80 -22.29 -10.07
CA GLN A 519 -25.35 -23.29 -11.07
C GLN A 519 -24.98 -24.60 -10.35
#